data_256d95e9c2c4c2bc406dfff0bad90482
#
_entry.id   256d95e9c2c4c2bc406dfff0bad90482
#
_cell.length_a   1.000
_cell.length_b   1.000
_cell.length_c   1.000
_cell.angle_alpha   90.00
_cell.angle_beta   90.00
_cell.angle_gamma   90.00
#
_symmetry.space_group_name_H-M   'P 1'
#
loop_
_entity.id
_entity.type
_entity.pdbx_description
1 polymer ?
#
loop_
_entity_poly.entity_id
_entity_poly.type
_entity_poly.pdbx_seq_one_letter_code
_entity_poly.pdbx_strand_id
1 'polypeptide(L)'
;MTHYHFVGIKGSGMSSLAQIMHDLGHEVQGSDIDQYVFTEDALRNKGVKILPFNPDNIQKGMVVIQGNAFSDEHEEIVRAKELGLEIIDYPTFLGHVIEQYTSVAVTGAHGKTSTTGLLSHVMNGDKRTSFLIGDGTGLGIPQSEYFAFEACEYRRHFLSYHPDYAIMTNIDFDHPDYFKDIDDVTSAFQEMAHNVKKAIIAWGKDDHLRKIKADVPVYYYGLEKDEDIYADNLQITEHGTSFDVYIDGQFFDHFLSPQYGDHNILNTLAVIMVCHLEGLDVKNIKEALETFGGVKRRFNETKVHSQVIVDDYAHHPREINATIETARKKYPHKEVIAVFQPHTYSRTKAFLNEFAESLNKADRVFLCDIFGSIREHEGSLTIQDLIDRIPGAQLISEKNVNILKSYEDAVILFMGAGDIQKVERAYLDNHGVINEF
;
A
#
# COMPACT_ATOMS: atom_id res chain seq x y z
N MET A 1 15.60 -24.02 -12.24
CA MET A 1 16.34 -22.91 -11.60
C MET A 1 16.69 -21.95 -12.71
N THR A 2 16.17 -20.74 -12.68
CA THR A 2 16.36 -19.68 -13.68
C THR A 2 17.20 -18.57 -13.04
N HIS A 3 18.02 -17.88 -13.81
CA HIS A 3 18.77 -16.74 -13.34
C HIS A 3 18.07 -15.45 -13.80
N TYR A 4 17.51 -14.68 -12.88
CA TYR A 4 16.82 -13.42 -13.12
C TYR A 4 17.71 -12.22 -12.82
N HIS A 5 17.66 -11.22 -13.69
CA HIS A 5 18.23 -9.90 -13.45
C HIS A 5 17.13 -8.83 -13.49
N PHE A 6 16.95 -8.10 -12.38
CA PHE A 6 15.94 -7.07 -12.23
C PHE A 6 16.53 -5.67 -12.44
N VAL A 7 16.16 -4.99 -13.53
CA VAL A 7 16.58 -3.60 -13.80
C VAL A 7 15.64 -2.66 -13.05
N GLY A 8 16.18 -1.95 -12.06
CA GLY A 8 15.39 -1.14 -11.12
C GLY A 8 14.84 -1.95 -9.93
N ILE A 9 15.67 -2.81 -9.36
CA ILE A 9 15.29 -3.79 -8.32
C ILE A 9 14.78 -3.15 -7.02
N LYS A 10 15.11 -1.88 -6.74
CA LYS A 10 14.69 -1.17 -5.52
C LYS A 10 13.26 -0.61 -5.61
N GLY A 11 12.60 -0.61 -6.77
CA GLY A 11 11.18 -0.28 -6.86
C GLY A 11 10.34 -1.23 -6.01
N SER A 12 9.30 -0.75 -5.31
CA SER A 12 8.53 -1.56 -4.34
C SER A 12 8.04 -2.89 -4.92
N GLY A 13 7.35 -2.87 -6.06
CA GLY A 13 6.90 -4.10 -6.72
C GLY A 13 8.04 -4.98 -7.21
N MET A 14 9.10 -4.37 -7.76
CA MET A 14 10.30 -5.09 -8.24
C MET A 14 11.02 -5.78 -7.09
N SER A 15 11.21 -5.09 -5.96
CA SER A 15 11.82 -5.64 -4.76
C SER A 15 11.03 -6.82 -4.22
N SER A 16 9.70 -6.67 -4.08
CA SER A 16 8.83 -7.75 -3.62
C SER A 16 8.90 -8.97 -4.54
N LEU A 17 8.85 -8.75 -5.85
CA LEU A 17 8.89 -9.85 -6.83
C LEU A 17 10.25 -10.55 -6.85
N ALA A 18 11.36 -9.79 -6.74
CA ALA A 18 12.70 -10.35 -6.64
C ALA A 18 12.87 -11.22 -5.38
N GLN A 19 12.31 -10.79 -4.24
CA GLN A 19 12.27 -11.60 -3.01
C GLN A 19 11.51 -12.91 -3.22
N ILE A 20 10.35 -12.85 -3.87
CA ILE A 20 9.52 -14.04 -4.15
C ILE A 20 10.28 -15.03 -5.02
N MET A 21 10.90 -14.57 -6.11
CA MET A 21 11.65 -15.45 -7.01
C MET A 21 12.87 -16.07 -6.31
N HIS A 22 13.54 -15.33 -5.43
CA HIS A 22 14.61 -15.86 -4.59
C HIS A 22 14.11 -16.93 -3.63
N ASP A 23 13.01 -16.69 -2.91
CA ASP A 23 12.42 -17.65 -1.97
C ASP A 23 11.95 -18.95 -2.65
N LEU A 24 11.53 -18.86 -3.92
CA LEU A 24 11.15 -20.00 -4.75
C LEU A 24 12.36 -20.77 -5.31
N GLY A 25 13.60 -20.37 -4.95
CA GLY A 25 14.83 -21.09 -5.28
C GLY A 25 15.43 -20.70 -6.64
N HIS A 26 15.09 -19.55 -7.20
CA HIS A 26 15.74 -19.01 -8.37
C HIS A 26 17.01 -18.21 -7.99
N GLU A 27 17.94 -18.09 -8.91
CA GLU A 27 19.09 -17.20 -8.76
C GLU A 27 18.62 -15.77 -9.12
N VAL A 28 18.77 -14.81 -8.21
CA VAL A 28 18.26 -13.44 -8.38
C VAL A 28 19.34 -12.43 -8.08
N GLN A 29 19.50 -11.48 -9.00
CA GLN A 29 20.24 -10.25 -8.81
C GLN A 29 19.50 -9.08 -9.47
N GLY A 30 19.93 -7.86 -9.23
CA GLY A 30 19.43 -6.72 -9.97
C GLY A 30 20.29 -5.49 -9.81
N SER A 31 19.95 -4.45 -10.55
CA SER A 31 20.64 -3.18 -10.57
C SER A 31 19.71 -2.03 -10.21
N ASP A 32 20.28 -0.97 -9.65
CA ASP A 32 19.57 0.27 -9.33
C ASP A 32 20.54 1.43 -9.11
N ILE A 33 19.99 2.63 -8.84
CA ILE A 33 20.74 3.81 -8.43
C ILE A 33 21.49 3.57 -7.11
N ASP A 34 22.61 4.29 -6.88
CA ASP A 34 23.40 4.14 -5.65
C ASP A 34 22.70 4.66 -4.39
N GLN A 35 21.74 5.58 -4.56
CA GLN A 35 20.98 6.14 -3.44
C GLN A 35 20.23 5.05 -2.67
N TYR A 36 20.29 5.10 -1.33
CA TYR A 36 19.54 4.20 -0.46
C TYR A 36 18.03 4.36 -0.67
N VAL A 37 17.35 3.21 -0.78
CA VAL A 37 15.88 3.10 -0.78
C VAL A 37 15.51 2.03 0.24
N PHE A 38 14.51 2.28 1.08
CA PHE A 38 14.11 1.40 2.18
C PHE A 38 13.81 -0.06 1.77
N THR A 39 13.43 -0.27 0.53
CA THR A 39 13.15 -1.61 -0.04
C THR A 39 14.38 -2.49 -0.19
N GLU A 40 15.60 -1.90 -0.20
CA GLU A 40 16.83 -2.68 -0.35
C GLU A 40 17.18 -3.50 0.89
N ASP A 41 16.71 -3.12 2.08
CA ASP A 41 16.99 -3.86 3.31
C ASP A 41 16.45 -5.29 3.24
N ALA A 42 15.23 -5.47 2.76
CA ALA A 42 14.62 -6.78 2.57
C ALA A 42 15.38 -7.66 1.57
N LEU A 43 15.87 -7.05 0.48
CA LEU A 43 16.69 -7.75 -0.52
C LEU A 43 18.05 -8.17 0.07
N ARG A 44 18.73 -7.26 0.78
CA ARG A 44 20.03 -7.54 1.41
C ARG A 44 19.92 -8.63 2.49
N ASN A 45 18.87 -8.59 3.31
CA ASN A 45 18.63 -9.59 4.33
C ASN A 45 18.45 -11.00 3.76
N LYS A 46 17.94 -11.11 2.52
CA LYS A 46 17.82 -12.37 1.78
C LYS A 46 19.09 -12.73 0.99
N GLY A 47 20.12 -11.86 0.98
CA GLY A 47 21.36 -12.09 0.23
C GLY A 47 21.25 -11.82 -1.28
N VAL A 48 20.19 -11.14 -1.73
CA VAL A 48 20.04 -10.73 -3.13
C VAL A 48 21.04 -9.63 -3.45
N LYS A 49 21.80 -9.80 -4.55
CA LYS A 49 22.80 -8.84 -4.98
C LYS A 49 22.15 -7.64 -5.64
N ILE A 50 22.45 -6.44 -5.12
CA ILE A 50 22.07 -5.16 -5.70
C ILE A 50 23.33 -4.50 -6.27
N LEU A 51 23.34 -4.22 -7.56
CA LEU A 51 24.47 -3.73 -8.32
C LEU A 51 24.20 -2.30 -8.82
N PRO A 52 25.21 -1.44 -9.05
CA PRO A 52 25.03 -0.23 -9.84
C PRO A 52 24.71 -0.61 -11.29
N PHE A 53 24.03 0.28 -12.03
CA PHE A 53 23.76 0.06 -13.45
C PHE A 53 25.07 -0.11 -14.23
N ASN A 54 25.18 -1.21 -14.97
CA ASN A 54 26.32 -1.49 -15.83
C ASN A 54 25.93 -2.59 -16.84
N PRO A 55 26.17 -2.42 -18.16
CA PRO A 55 25.94 -3.46 -19.17
C PRO A 55 26.62 -4.81 -18.86
N ASP A 56 27.75 -4.79 -18.16
CA ASP A 56 28.48 -6.01 -17.79
C ASP A 56 27.75 -6.87 -16.74
N ASN A 57 26.73 -6.35 -16.08
CA ASN A 57 25.85 -7.12 -15.20
C ASN A 57 25.05 -8.17 -15.96
N ILE A 58 24.81 -7.94 -17.27
CA ILE A 58 23.96 -8.77 -18.12
C ILE A 58 24.80 -9.86 -18.78
N GLN A 59 24.47 -11.12 -18.44
CA GLN A 59 25.20 -12.30 -18.91
C GLN A 59 24.28 -13.25 -19.66
N LYS A 60 24.85 -14.08 -20.53
CA LYS A 60 24.10 -15.11 -21.26
C LYS A 60 23.37 -16.08 -20.32
N GLY A 61 22.15 -16.44 -20.66
CA GLY A 61 21.30 -17.36 -19.90
C GLY A 61 20.46 -16.70 -18.81
N MET A 62 20.55 -15.39 -18.64
CA MET A 62 19.65 -14.62 -17.78
C MET A 62 18.30 -14.34 -18.47
N VAL A 63 17.26 -14.18 -17.65
CA VAL A 63 16.01 -13.52 -18.01
C VAL A 63 16.02 -12.15 -17.35
N VAL A 64 15.80 -11.10 -18.13
CA VAL A 64 15.85 -9.72 -17.66
C VAL A 64 14.44 -9.20 -17.38
N ILE A 65 14.23 -8.72 -16.15
CA ILE A 65 12.96 -8.12 -15.75
C ILE A 65 13.12 -6.60 -15.75
N GLN A 66 12.36 -5.95 -16.61
CA GLN A 66 12.44 -4.51 -16.81
C GLN A 66 11.44 -3.78 -15.90
N GLY A 67 11.95 -2.91 -15.02
CA GLY A 67 11.13 -2.04 -14.20
C GLY A 67 10.50 -0.91 -15.01
N ASN A 68 9.27 -0.53 -14.63
CA ASN A 68 8.46 0.46 -15.35
C ASN A 68 9.07 1.87 -15.49
N ALA A 69 10.13 2.16 -14.74
CA ALA A 69 10.84 3.45 -14.81
C ALA A 69 11.88 3.51 -15.93
N PHE A 70 12.22 2.39 -16.53
CA PHE A 70 13.32 2.26 -17.48
C PHE A 70 12.81 2.03 -18.90
N SER A 71 13.38 2.74 -19.86
CA SER A 71 13.04 2.60 -21.27
C SER A 71 13.89 1.51 -21.95
N ASP A 72 13.49 1.19 -23.16
CA ASP A 72 14.21 0.28 -24.06
C ASP A 72 15.64 0.73 -24.42
N GLU A 73 15.96 1.99 -24.12
CA GLU A 73 17.26 2.62 -24.36
C GLU A 73 18.21 2.50 -23.16
N HIS A 74 17.73 1.97 -22.03
CA HIS A 74 18.57 1.75 -20.85
C HIS A 74 19.72 0.79 -21.18
N GLU A 75 20.93 1.12 -20.76
CA GLU A 75 22.17 0.41 -21.15
C GLU A 75 22.13 -1.10 -20.91
N GLU A 76 21.54 -1.56 -19.80
CA GLU A 76 21.37 -3.00 -19.51
C GLU A 76 20.31 -3.66 -20.39
N ILE A 77 19.24 -2.94 -20.74
CA ILE A 77 18.20 -3.43 -21.66
C ILE A 77 18.78 -3.54 -23.08
N VAL A 78 19.56 -2.54 -23.53
CA VAL A 78 20.28 -2.61 -24.81
C VAL A 78 21.21 -3.82 -24.83
N ARG A 79 21.98 -4.03 -23.75
CA ARG A 79 22.90 -5.17 -23.63
C ARG A 79 22.17 -6.51 -23.67
N ALA A 80 21.01 -6.62 -23.02
CA ALA A 80 20.19 -7.82 -23.05
C ALA A 80 19.69 -8.14 -24.48
N LYS A 81 19.27 -7.11 -25.23
CA LYS A 81 18.89 -7.24 -26.66
C LYS A 81 20.06 -7.70 -27.52
N GLU A 82 21.26 -7.14 -27.33
CA GLU A 82 22.48 -7.57 -28.05
C GLU A 82 22.82 -9.03 -27.82
N LEU A 83 22.59 -9.53 -26.60
CA LEU A 83 22.84 -10.93 -26.24
C LEU A 83 21.69 -11.87 -26.62
N GLY A 84 20.59 -11.35 -27.18
CA GLY A 84 19.40 -12.11 -27.54
C GLY A 84 18.70 -12.74 -26.34
N LEU A 85 18.72 -12.07 -25.19
CA LEU A 85 18.07 -12.54 -23.97
C LEU A 85 16.58 -12.21 -23.95
N GLU A 86 15.82 -13.00 -23.18
CA GLU A 86 14.43 -12.71 -22.88
C GLU A 86 14.35 -11.50 -21.95
N ILE A 87 13.54 -10.50 -22.35
CA ILE A 87 13.26 -9.29 -21.58
C ILE A 87 11.76 -9.24 -21.36
N ILE A 88 11.33 -9.17 -20.08
CA ILE A 88 9.93 -9.13 -19.71
C ILE A 88 9.71 -7.91 -18.82
N ASP A 89 8.71 -7.10 -19.14
CA ASP A 89 8.32 -6.00 -18.24
C ASP A 89 7.68 -6.51 -16.95
N TYR A 90 7.78 -5.72 -15.89
CA TYR A 90 7.31 -6.09 -14.55
C TYR A 90 5.84 -6.56 -14.51
N PRO A 91 4.86 -5.85 -15.10
CA PRO A 91 3.47 -6.29 -15.05
C PRO A 91 3.25 -7.62 -15.76
N THR A 92 3.84 -7.81 -16.92
CA THR A 92 3.74 -9.07 -17.68
C THR A 92 4.37 -10.23 -16.90
N PHE A 93 5.53 -10.02 -16.29
CA PHE A 93 6.19 -11.06 -15.51
C PHE A 93 5.39 -11.45 -14.26
N LEU A 94 4.85 -10.47 -13.53
CA LEU A 94 3.96 -10.75 -12.40
C LEU A 94 2.71 -11.50 -12.86
N GLY A 95 2.13 -11.12 -14.00
CA GLY A 95 1.02 -11.84 -14.64
C GLY A 95 1.33 -13.32 -14.83
N HIS A 96 2.49 -13.66 -15.40
CA HIS A 96 2.92 -15.06 -15.58
C HIS A 96 3.12 -15.79 -14.24
N VAL A 97 3.63 -15.10 -13.21
CA VAL A 97 3.82 -15.72 -11.88
C VAL A 97 2.48 -16.10 -11.26
N ILE A 98 1.51 -15.19 -11.24
CA ILE A 98 0.22 -15.42 -10.56
C ILE A 98 -0.67 -16.48 -11.25
N GLU A 99 -0.46 -16.74 -12.54
CA GLU A 99 -1.22 -17.76 -13.27
C GLU A 99 -1.04 -19.20 -12.72
N GLN A 100 0.03 -19.42 -11.94
CA GLN A 100 0.32 -20.72 -11.36
C GLN A 100 -0.42 -20.98 -10.04
N TYR A 101 -1.20 -20.01 -9.56
CA TYR A 101 -1.84 -20.01 -8.24
C TYR A 101 -3.33 -19.68 -8.35
N THR A 102 -4.12 -20.05 -7.33
CA THR A 102 -5.36 -19.36 -7.05
C THR A 102 -5.02 -17.95 -6.54
N SER A 103 -5.21 -16.96 -7.40
CA SER A 103 -4.69 -15.62 -7.14
C SER A 103 -5.77 -14.64 -6.70
N VAL A 104 -5.42 -13.80 -5.73
CA VAL A 104 -6.30 -12.74 -5.21
C VAL A 104 -5.61 -11.39 -5.41
N ALA A 105 -6.15 -10.60 -6.33
CA ALA A 105 -5.71 -9.23 -6.57
C ALA A 105 -6.41 -8.29 -5.59
N VAL A 106 -5.68 -7.34 -5.03
CA VAL A 106 -6.25 -6.22 -4.27
C VAL A 106 -5.98 -4.93 -5.03
N THR A 107 -7.04 -4.28 -5.47
CA THR A 107 -6.99 -3.03 -6.24
C THR A 107 -7.92 -1.96 -5.66
N GLY A 108 -7.75 -0.72 -6.10
CA GLY A 108 -8.49 0.46 -5.63
C GLY A 108 -7.56 1.66 -5.50
N ALA A 109 -8.10 2.85 -5.39
CA ALA A 109 -7.29 4.04 -5.17
C ALA A 109 -6.58 3.99 -3.80
N HIS A 110 -7.33 3.62 -2.74
CA HIS A 110 -6.85 3.60 -1.35
C HIS A 110 -7.06 2.24 -0.70
N GLY A 111 -6.23 1.92 0.31
CA GLY A 111 -6.37 0.72 1.14
C GLY A 111 -5.74 -0.56 0.57
N LYS A 112 -5.19 -0.54 -0.65
CA LYS A 112 -4.58 -1.71 -1.30
C LYS A 112 -3.56 -2.43 -0.40
N THR A 113 -2.54 -1.71 0.04
CA THR A 113 -1.41 -2.25 0.80
C THR A 113 -1.86 -2.88 2.13
N SER A 114 -2.72 -2.16 2.87
CA SER A 114 -3.27 -2.67 4.14
C SER A 114 -4.12 -3.91 3.93
N THR A 115 -4.98 -3.92 2.92
CA THR A 115 -5.83 -5.06 2.60
C THR A 115 -5.03 -6.26 2.11
N THR A 116 -4.00 -6.05 1.27
CA THR A 116 -3.12 -7.12 0.79
C THR A 116 -2.33 -7.74 1.94
N GLY A 117 -1.80 -6.90 2.86
CA GLY A 117 -1.10 -7.36 4.05
C GLY A 117 -2.01 -8.18 4.97
N LEU A 118 -3.23 -7.69 5.22
CA LEU A 118 -4.23 -8.40 6.02
C LEU A 118 -4.63 -9.74 5.36
N LEU A 119 -4.94 -9.71 4.06
CA LEU A 119 -5.30 -10.90 3.29
C LEU A 119 -4.21 -11.97 3.36
N SER A 120 -2.97 -11.59 3.09
CA SER A 120 -1.84 -12.53 3.11
C SER A 120 -1.61 -13.11 4.51
N HIS A 121 -1.76 -12.30 5.56
CA HIS A 121 -1.63 -12.76 6.93
C HIS A 121 -2.74 -13.75 7.32
N VAL A 122 -4.00 -13.40 7.04
CA VAL A 122 -5.17 -14.23 7.38
C VAL A 122 -5.16 -15.54 6.59
N MET A 123 -4.90 -15.48 5.29
CA MET A 123 -4.82 -16.70 4.47
C MET A 123 -3.70 -17.65 4.93
N ASN A 124 -2.53 -17.11 5.32
CA ASN A 124 -1.44 -17.93 5.85
C ASN A 124 -1.75 -18.57 7.21
N GLY A 125 -2.77 -18.15 7.90
CA GLY A 125 -3.29 -18.83 9.10
C GLY A 125 -3.88 -20.22 8.83
N ASP A 126 -4.29 -20.48 7.60
CA ASP A 126 -4.94 -21.75 7.19
C ASP A 126 -4.35 -22.35 5.89
N LYS A 127 -4.05 -21.51 4.90
CA LYS A 127 -3.59 -21.90 3.56
C LYS A 127 -2.24 -21.27 3.23
N ARG A 128 -1.31 -22.06 2.73
CA ARG A 128 0.00 -21.54 2.30
C ARG A 128 -0.18 -20.54 1.15
N THR A 129 0.13 -19.29 1.41
CA THR A 129 -0.13 -18.18 0.50
C THR A 129 1.15 -17.37 0.28
N SER A 130 1.69 -17.41 -0.93
CA SER A 130 2.71 -16.46 -1.38
C SER A 130 2.10 -15.06 -1.54
N PHE A 131 2.90 -14.00 -1.39
CA PHE A 131 2.31 -12.67 -1.48
C PHE A 131 3.30 -11.59 -1.94
N LEU A 132 2.71 -10.53 -2.50
CA LEU A 132 3.37 -9.29 -2.92
C LEU A 132 2.60 -8.10 -2.36
N ILE A 133 3.20 -7.37 -1.42
CA ILE A 133 2.62 -6.18 -0.78
C ILE A 133 3.31 -4.93 -1.33
N GLY A 134 2.56 -3.84 -1.50
CA GLY A 134 3.05 -2.58 -2.06
C GLY A 134 4.05 -1.82 -1.19
N ASP A 135 4.29 -2.26 0.04
CA ASP A 135 5.30 -1.73 0.96
C ASP A 135 6.73 -2.27 0.69
N GLY A 136 6.92 -3.01 -0.39
CA GLY A 136 8.20 -3.62 -0.74
C GLY A 136 8.42 -5.00 -0.11
N THR A 137 7.41 -5.57 0.55
CA THR A 137 7.50 -6.91 1.14
C THR A 137 6.99 -7.97 0.16
N GLY A 138 7.80 -8.99 -0.08
CA GLY A 138 7.43 -10.16 -0.87
C GLY A 138 7.85 -11.46 -0.18
N LEU A 139 7.01 -12.47 -0.27
CA LEU A 139 7.31 -13.82 0.23
C LEU A 139 6.85 -14.88 -0.75
N GLY A 140 7.79 -15.68 -1.25
CA GLY A 140 7.53 -16.86 -2.03
C GLY A 140 7.53 -18.11 -1.14
N ILE A 141 6.40 -18.82 -1.06
CA ILE A 141 6.30 -20.07 -0.29
C ILE A 141 6.31 -21.22 -1.28
N PRO A 142 7.34 -22.09 -1.30
CA PRO A 142 7.36 -23.25 -2.18
C PRO A 142 6.11 -24.11 -2.01
N GLN A 143 5.49 -24.51 -3.13
CA GLN A 143 4.26 -25.30 -3.15
C GLN A 143 3.05 -24.59 -2.49
N SER A 144 3.02 -23.25 -2.44
CA SER A 144 1.79 -22.54 -2.08
C SER A 144 0.74 -22.71 -3.16
N GLU A 145 -0.52 -22.81 -2.75
CA GLU A 145 -1.67 -22.91 -3.68
C GLU A 145 -2.22 -21.51 -4.01
N TYR A 146 -1.95 -20.53 -3.14
CA TYR A 146 -2.51 -19.19 -3.21
C TYR A 146 -1.43 -18.12 -3.39
N PHE A 147 -1.85 -17.03 -4.04
CA PHE A 147 -1.04 -15.84 -4.22
C PHE A 147 -1.87 -14.56 -4.00
N ALA A 148 -1.55 -13.80 -2.95
CA ALA A 148 -2.18 -12.51 -2.68
C ALA A 148 -1.29 -11.36 -3.16
N PHE A 149 -1.82 -10.41 -3.91
CA PHE A 149 -0.98 -9.33 -4.44
C PHE A 149 -1.71 -8.01 -4.61
N GLU A 150 -0.95 -6.94 -4.47
CA GLU A 150 -1.42 -5.60 -4.77
C GLU A 150 -1.39 -5.35 -6.28
N ALA A 151 -2.53 -5.00 -6.86
CA ALA A 151 -2.72 -4.73 -8.28
C ALA A 151 -2.96 -3.22 -8.49
N CYS A 152 -1.91 -2.50 -8.89
CA CYS A 152 -1.93 -1.04 -9.04
C CYS A 152 -2.64 -0.64 -10.33
N GLU A 153 -3.59 0.29 -10.23
CA GLU A 153 -4.34 0.87 -11.36
C GLU A 153 -3.51 1.84 -12.20
N TYR A 154 -2.44 2.38 -11.64
CA TYR A 154 -1.60 3.37 -12.31
C TYR A 154 -1.09 2.85 -13.65
N ARG A 155 -1.23 3.67 -14.71
CA ARG A 155 -0.92 3.32 -16.09
C ARG A 155 -1.60 2.03 -16.57
N ARG A 156 -2.69 1.63 -15.92
CA ARG A 156 -3.46 0.42 -16.23
C ARG A 156 -2.64 -0.87 -16.12
N HIS A 157 -1.56 -0.89 -15.31
CA HIS A 157 -0.69 -2.06 -15.16
C HIS A 157 -1.47 -3.32 -14.74
N PHE A 158 -2.50 -3.15 -13.91
CA PHE A 158 -3.34 -4.26 -13.43
C PHE A 158 -4.10 -5.00 -14.55
N LEU A 159 -4.20 -4.42 -15.75
CA LEU A 159 -4.82 -5.09 -16.90
C LEU A 159 -3.98 -6.24 -17.46
N SER A 160 -2.70 -6.33 -17.08
CA SER A 160 -1.86 -7.49 -17.38
C SER A 160 -2.19 -8.72 -16.53
N TYR A 161 -3.09 -8.59 -15.54
CA TYR A 161 -3.40 -9.64 -14.58
C TYR A 161 -4.77 -10.27 -14.85
N HIS A 162 -4.83 -11.59 -14.68
CA HIS A 162 -6.07 -12.37 -14.77
C HIS A 162 -6.27 -13.16 -13.47
N PRO A 163 -6.60 -12.48 -12.36
CA PRO A 163 -6.71 -13.13 -11.05
C PRO A 163 -7.98 -13.97 -10.94
N ASP A 164 -7.98 -14.93 -10.01
CA ASP A 164 -9.18 -15.66 -9.65
C ASP A 164 -10.18 -14.76 -8.92
N TYR A 165 -9.70 -13.97 -7.98
CA TYR A 165 -10.49 -13.01 -7.22
C TYR A 165 -9.90 -11.61 -7.31
N ALA A 166 -10.77 -10.60 -7.27
CA ALA A 166 -10.35 -9.21 -7.11
C ALA A 166 -11.10 -8.56 -5.94
N ILE A 167 -10.36 -8.05 -4.96
CA ILE A 167 -10.89 -7.11 -3.98
C ILE A 167 -10.74 -5.71 -4.58
N MET A 168 -11.87 -5.00 -4.75
CA MET A 168 -11.90 -3.62 -5.23
C MET A 168 -12.32 -2.71 -4.07
N THR A 169 -11.34 -2.01 -3.49
CA THR A 169 -11.55 -1.25 -2.25
C THR A 169 -12.32 0.04 -2.46
N ASN A 170 -12.02 0.77 -3.51
CA ASN A 170 -12.71 2.01 -3.90
C ASN A 170 -12.20 2.49 -5.26
N ILE A 171 -12.98 3.35 -5.91
CA ILE A 171 -12.56 4.13 -7.08
C ILE A 171 -12.51 5.60 -6.67
N ASP A 172 -11.36 6.23 -6.85
CA ASP A 172 -11.16 7.64 -6.60
C ASP A 172 -10.26 8.25 -7.66
N PHE A 173 -10.35 9.56 -7.86
CA PHE A 173 -9.45 10.26 -8.75
C PHE A 173 -8.08 10.40 -8.07
N ASP A 174 -7.14 9.58 -8.48
CA ASP A 174 -5.73 9.69 -8.13
C ASP A 174 -4.88 9.61 -9.41
N HIS A 175 -3.60 9.88 -9.30
CA HIS A 175 -2.68 9.91 -10.45
C HIS A 175 -3.10 10.87 -11.58
N PRO A 176 -3.28 12.19 -11.29
CA PRO A 176 -3.69 13.20 -12.27
C PRO A 176 -2.65 13.44 -13.39
N ASP A 177 -1.45 12.84 -13.23
CA ASP A 177 -0.41 12.79 -14.26
C ASP A 177 -0.71 11.75 -15.36
N TYR A 178 -1.65 10.84 -15.13
CA TYR A 178 -2.01 9.79 -16.07
C TYR A 178 -3.52 9.78 -16.41
N PHE A 179 -4.39 9.71 -15.41
CA PHE A 179 -5.84 9.71 -15.62
C PHE A 179 -6.38 11.13 -15.85
N LYS A 180 -7.30 11.27 -16.77
CA LYS A 180 -7.91 12.57 -17.10
C LYS A 180 -8.94 13.01 -16.07
N ASP A 181 -9.75 12.07 -15.61
CA ASP A 181 -10.87 12.26 -14.69
C ASP A 181 -11.29 10.94 -14.06
N ILE A 182 -12.31 10.98 -13.21
CA ILE A 182 -12.85 9.81 -12.51
C ILE A 182 -13.48 8.79 -13.47
N ASP A 183 -13.99 9.21 -14.62
CA ASP A 183 -14.60 8.32 -15.61
C ASP A 183 -13.51 7.48 -16.31
N ASP A 184 -12.33 8.07 -16.55
CA ASP A 184 -11.17 7.37 -17.10
C ASP A 184 -10.63 6.33 -16.10
N VAL A 185 -10.58 6.65 -14.79
CA VAL A 185 -10.27 5.68 -13.73
C VAL A 185 -11.30 4.55 -13.73
N THR A 186 -12.60 4.89 -13.71
CA THR A 186 -13.70 3.91 -13.70
C THR A 186 -13.63 2.97 -14.90
N SER A 187 -13.30 3.50 -16.09
CA SER A 187 -13.09 2.69 -17.31
C SER A 187 -11.98 1.66 -17.11
N ALA A 188 -10.86 2.00 -16.47
CA ALA A 188 -9.78 1.06 -16.19
C ALA A 188 -10.25 -0.08 -15.26
N PHE A 189 -11.01 0.24 -14.21
CA PHE A 189 -11.59 -0.78 -13.32
C PHE A 189 -12.63 -1.64 -14.03
N GLN A 190 -13.42 -1.08 -14.95
CA GLN A 190 -14.34 -1.83 -15.79
C GLN A 190 -13.60 -2.86 -16.68
N GLU A 191 -12.47 -2.48 -17.26
CA GLU A 191 -11.64 -3.39 -18.05
C GLU A 191 -11.03 -4.49 -17.15
N MET A 192 -10.53 -4.14 -15.95
CA MET A 192 -9.99 -5.10 -14.99
C MET A 192 -11.05 -6.13 -14.54
N ALA A 193 -12.31 -5.71 -14.39
CA ALA A 193 -13.40 -6.58 -13.96
C ALA A 193 -13.64 -7.76 -14.93
N HIS A 194 -13.41 -7.57 -16.23
CA HIS A 194 -13.50 -8.63 -17.22
C HIS A 194 -12.34 -9.63 -17.17
N ASN A 195 -11.24 -9.29 -16.52
CA ASN A 195 -10.09 -10.19 -16.36
C ASN A 195 -10.23 -11.13 -15.16
N VAL A 196 -11.22 -10.91 -14.28
CA VAL A 196 -11.41 -11.73 -13.06
C VAL A 196 -12.10 -13.04 -13.41
N LYS A 197 -11.61 -14.16 -12.87
CA LYS A 197 -12.04 -15.51 -13.26
C LYS A 197 -13.14 -16.11 -12.38
N LYS A 198 -13.19 -15.78 -11.05
CA LYS A 198 -14.14 -16.41 -10.11
C LYS A 198 -15.12 -15.43 -9.47
N ALA A 199 -14.62 -14.37 -8.81
CA ALA A 199 -15.50 -13.38 -8.19
C ALA A 199 -14.78 -12.04 -7.91
N ILE A 200 -15.58 -10.98 -7.81
CA ILE A 200 -15.15 -9.65 -7.37
C ILE A 200 -15.77 -9.38 -6.00
N ILE A 201 -14.99 -8.84 -5.08
CA ILE A 201 -15.41 -8.38 -3.76
C ILE A 201 -15.24 -6.85 -3.74
N ALA A 202 -16.33 -6.10 -3.77
CA ALA A 202 -16.32 -4.65 -3.99
C ALA A 202 -16.96 -3.90 -2.81
N TRP A 203 -16.44 -2.71 -2.50
CA TRP A 203 -17.08 -1.86 -1.48
C TRP A 203 -18.44 -1.33 -1.97
N GLY A 204 -19.50 -1.72 -1.25
CA GLY A 204 -20.85 -1.48 -1.69
C GLY A 204 -21.31 -0.01 -1.66
N LYS A 205 -20.65 0.86 -0.87
CA LYS A 205 -20.96 2.28 -0.80
C LYS A 205 -20.28 3.14 -1.87
N ASP A 206 -19.45 2.53 -2.72
CA ASP A 206 -18.81 3.22 -3.82
C ASP A 206 -19.70 3.20 -5.07
N ASP A 207 -20.20 4.38 -5.47
CA ASP A 207 -21.12 4.54 -6.60
C ASP A 207 -20.49 4.15 -7.96
N HIS A 208 -19.17 4.20 -8.08
CA HIS A 208 -18.46 3.79 -9.28
C HIS A 208 -18.33 2.27 -9.33
N LEU A 209 -17.99 1.63 -8.19
CA LEU A 209 -17.93 0.16 -8.09
C LEU A 209 -19.30 -0.48 -8.32
N ARG A 210 -20.39 0.14 -7.86
CA ARG A 210 -21.76 -0.33 -8.13
C ARG A 210 -22.15 -0.35 -9.62
N LYS A 211 -21.45 0.41 -10.46
CA LYS A 211 -21.69 0.47 -11.91
C LYS A 211 -20.86 -0.53 -12.70
N ILE A 212 -19.84 -1.13 -12.09
CA ILE A 212 -18.97 -2.11 -12.74
C ILE A 212 -19.77 -3.35 -13.13
N LYS A 213 -19.59 -3.78 -14.37
CA LYS A 213 -20.15 -5.01 -14.90
C LYS A 213 -19.05 -6.06 -15.01
N ALA A 214 -19.34 -7.26 -14.56
CA ALA A 214 -18.42 -8.37 -14.58
C ALA A 214 -19.09 -9.63 -15.16
N ASP A 215 -18.28 -10.54 -15.68
CA ASP A 215 -18.73 -11.84 -16.16
C ASP A 215 -18.79 -12.89 -15.04
N VAL A 216 -18.42 -12.48 -13.82
CA VAL A 216 -18.38 -13.27 -12.60
C VAL A 216 -19.25 -12.63 -11.52
N PRO A 217 -19.62 -13.35 -10.45
CA PRO A 217 -20.34 -12.76 -9.31
C PRO A 217 -19.58 -11.60 -8.70
N VAL A 218 -20.33 -10.55 -8.31
CA VAL A 218 -19.82 -9.41 -7.55
C VAL A 218 -20.49 -9.42 -6.18
N TYR A 219 -19.69 -9.59 -5.12
CA TYR A 219 -20.13 -9.53 -3.75
C TYR A 219 -19.79 -8.17 -3.15
N TYR A 220 -20.78 -7.51 -2.62
CA TYR A 220 -20.60 -6.19 -2.02
C TYR A 220 -20.42 -6.29 -0.51
N TYR A 221 -19.41 -5.56 -0.01
CA TYR A 221 -19.16 -5.48 1.43
C TYR A 221 -19.36 -4.05 1.96
N GLY A 222 -19.77 -3.95 3.21
CA GLY A 222 -20.00 -2.64 3.82
C GLY A 222 -20.40 -2.70 5.29
N LEU A 223 -20.86 -1.55 5.78
CA LEU A 223 -21.43 -1.42 7.13
C LEU A 223 -22.97 -1.34 7.06
N GLU A 224 -23.55 -1.36 5.88
CA GLU A 224 -24.99 -1.33 5.66
C GLU A 224 -25.53 -2.76 5.58
N LYS A 225 -26.74 -2.99 6.13
CA LYS A 225 -27.33 -4.34 6.28
C LYS A 225 -27.83 -4.97 4.97
N ASP A 226 -27.83 -4.22 3.91
CA ASP A 226 -28.22 -4.66 2.56
C ASP A 226 -27.04 -5.09 1.69
N GLU A 227 -25.83 -5.12 2.26
CA GLU A 227 -24.66 -5.67 1.60
C GLU A 227 -24.57 -7.20 1.75
N ASP A 228 -23.90 -7.87 0.81
CA ASP A 228 -23.72 -9.34 0.82
C ASP A 228 -22.94 -9.80 2.06
N ILE A 229 -21.96 -8.99 2.49
CA ILE A 229 -21.24 -9.14 3.75
C ILE A 229 -21.17 -7.78 4.47
N TYR A 230 -21.61 -7.75 5.73
CA TYR A 230 -21.57 -6.52 6.52
C TYR A 230 -21.16 -6.74 7.96
N ALA A 231 -20.68 -5.67 8.61
CA ALA A 231 -20.42 -5.64 10.03
C ALA A 231 -21.50 -4.86 10.79
N ASP A 232 -21.88 -5.38 11.95
CA ASP A 232 -22.81 -4.73 12.89
C ASP A 232 -22.21 -4.76 14.32
N ASN A 233 -22.84 -4.06 15.27
CA ASN A 233 -22.44 -4.04 16.67
C ASN A 233 -20.96 -3.67 16.91
N LEU A 234 -20.45 -2.69 16.13
CA LEU A 234 -19.06 -2.23 16.26
C LEU A 234 -18.80 -1.63 17.64
N GLN A 235 -17.79 -2.14 18.34
CA GLN A 235 -17.38 -1.65 19.65
C GLN A 235 -15.87 -1.40 19.67
N ILE A 236 -15.47 -0.18 20.02
CA ILE A 236 -14.06 0.17 20.22
C ILE A 236 -13.65 -0.30 21.61
N THR A 237 -12.60 -1.12 21.67
CA THR A 237 -12.02 -1.66 22.89
C THR A 237 -10.55 -1.21 23.02
N GLU A 238 -9.90 -1.49 24.15
CA GLU A 238 -8.46 -1.24 24.31
C GLU A 238 -7.57 -2.13 23.42
N HIS A 239 -8.12 -3.23 22.88
CA HIS A 239 -7.41 -4.20 22.04
C HIS A 239 -7.74 -4.05 20.54
N GLY A 240 -8.57 -3.09 20.16
CA GLY A 240 -9.00 -2.87 18.78
C GLY A 240 -10.50 -2.65 18.64
N THR A 241 -11.06 -3.07 17.52
CA THR A 241 -12.50 -2.97 17.24
C THR A 241 -13.09 -4.38 17.17
N SER A 242 -14.10 -4.66 18.02
CA SER A 242 -14.90 -5.89 17.93
C SER A 242 -16.18 -5.63 17.14
N PHE A 243 -16.67 -6.63 16.42
CA PHE A 243 -17.85 -6.52 15.57
C PHE A 243 -18.43 -7.89 15.21
N ASP A 244 -19.70 -7.91 14.88
CA ASP A 244 -20.41 -9.06 14.36
C ASP A 244 -20.42 -9.02 12.84
N VAL A 245 -20.15 -10.14 12.17
CA VAL A 245 -20.18 -10.29 10.72
C VAL A 245 -21.41 -11.06 10.30
N TYR A 246 -22.07 -10.59 9.26
CA TYR A 246 -23.20 -11.22 8.60
C TYR A 246 -22.89 -11.46 7.14
N ILE A 247 -23.23 -12.64 6.60
CA ILE A 247 -23.12 -13.00 5.18
C ILE A 247 -24.48 -13.42 4.70
N ASP A 248 -24.96 -12.85 3.60
CA ASP A 248 -26.32 -13.08 3.06
C ASP A 248 -27.41 -12.87 4.12
N GLY A 249 -27.23 -11.87 5.00
CA GLY A 249 -28.15 -11.54 6.08
C GLY A 249 -28.14 -12.53 7.26
N GLN A 250 -27.30 -13.54 7.26
CA GLN A 250 -27.15 -14.51 8.34
C GLN A 250 -25.92 -14.21 9.19
N PHE A 251 -26.05 -14.30 10.52
CA PHE A 251 -24.92 -14.17 11.43
C PHE A 251 -23.84 -15.22 11.10
N PHE A 252 -22.64 -14.73 10.80
CA PHE A 252 -21.51 -15.58 10.46
C PHE A 252 -20.65 -15.88 11.69
N ASP A 253 -20.09 -14.84 12.32
CA ASP A 253 -19.36 -14.95 13.59
C ASP A 253 -19.06 -13.56 14.19
N HIS A 254 -18.52 -13.55 15.41
CA HIS A 254 -18.00 -12.38 16.10
C HIS A 254 -16.48 -12.29 15.94
N PHE A 255 -15.96 -11.11 15.57
CA PHE A 255 -14.55 -10.88 15.30
C PHE A 255 -13.96 -9.74 16.14
N LEU A 256 -12.66 -9.79 16.37
CA LEU A 256 -11.84 -8.72 16.92
C LEU A 256 -10.72 -8.40 15.93
N SER A 257 -10.67 -7.16 15.46
CA SER A 257 -9.54 -6.62 14.71
C SER A 257 -8.71 -5.74 15.63
N PRO A 258 -7.37 -5.91 15.71
CA PRO A 258 -6.52 -5.05 16.54
C PRO A 258 -6.40 -3.64 15.97
N GLN A 259 -6.96 -3.39 14.80
CA GLN A 259 -6.92 -2.11 14.12
C GLN A 259 -8.15 -1.25 14.43
N TYR A 260 -7.99 0.07 14.34
CA TYR A 260 -9.01 1.07 14.56
C TYR A 260 -9.40 1.75 13.25
N GLY A 261 -10.64 2.25 13.20
CA GLY A 261 -11.18 2.98 12.06
C GLY A 261 -12.00 2.11 11.12
N ASP A 262 -13.08 2.70 10.60
CA ASP A 262 -14.09 2.00 9.79
C ASP A 262 -13.48 1.43 8.50
N HIS A 263 -12.49 2.10 7.91
CA HIS A 263 -11.78 1.61 6.73
C HIS A 263 -11.05 0.27 6.98
N ASN A 264 -10.53 0.04 8.20
CA ASN A 264 -9.89 -1.23 8.55
C ASN A 264 -10.93 -2.35 8.75
N ILE A 265 -12.13 -2.02 9.23
CA ILE A 265 -13.24 -2.97 9.29
C ILE A 265 -13.69 -3.33 7.86
N LEU A 266 -13.82 -2.36 6.98
CA LEU A 266 -14.14 -2.59 5.57
C LEU A 266 -13.10 -3.50 4.89
N ASN A 267 -11.80 -3.24 5.09
CA ASN A 267 -10.75 -4.11 4.58
C ASN A 267 -10.87 -5.54 5.14
N THR A 268 -11.22 -5.66 6.43
CA THR A 268 -11.40 -6.95 7.10
C THR A 268 -12.58 -7.72 6.52
N LEU A 269 -13.71 -7.06 6.24
CA LEU A 269 -14.87 -7.70 5.61
C LEU A 269 -14.54 -8.24 4.23
N ALA A 270 -13.81 -7.47 3.41
CA ALA A 270 -13.38 -7.94 2.09
C ALA A 270 -12.49 -9.19 2.18
N VAL A 271 -11.58 -9.24 3.16
CA VAL A 271 -10.72 -10.40 3.41
C VAL A 271 -11.53 -11.60 3.89
N ILE A 272 -12.44 -11.40 4.85
CA ILE A 272 -13.32 -12.49 5.36
C ILE A 272 -14.14 -13.08 4.22
N MET A 273 -14.65 -12.25 3.29
CA MET A 273 -15.43 -12.75 2.15
C MET A 273 -14.61 -13.66 1.24
N VAL A 274 -13.37 -13.30 0.90
CA VAL A 274 -12.46 -14.18 0.13
C VAL A 274 -12.21 -15.48 0.87
N CYS A 275 -11.90 -15.40 2.17
CA CYS A 275 -11.65 -16.57 3.01
C CYS A 275 -12.89 -17.49 3.08
N HIS A 276 -14.09 -16.92 3.18
CA HIS A 276 -15.35 -17.65 3.17
C HIS A 276 -15.57 -18.38 1.84
N LEU A 277 -15.38 -17.68 0.70
CA LEU A 277 -15.53 -18.26 -0.63
C LEU A 277 -14.55 -19.42 -0.91
N GLU A 278 -13.33 -19.36 -0.34
CA GLU A 278 -12.32 -20.41 -0.45
C GLU A 278 -12.41 -21.45 0.70
N GLY A 279 -13.44 -21.36 1.56
CA GLY A 279 -13.75 -22.35 2.60
C GLY A 279 -12.71 -22.46 3.72
N LEU A 280 -12.07 -21.35 4.09
CA LEU A 280 -11.17 -21.31 5.24
C LEU A 280 -11.95 -21.51 6.55
N ASP A 281 -11.33 -22.17 7.52
CA ASP A 281 -11.93 -22.35 8.85
C ASP A 281 -12.07 -20.99 9.57
N VAL A 282 -13.28 -20.71 10.03
CA VAL A 282 -13.58 -19.43 10.70
C VAL A 282 -12.74 -19.21 11.95
N LYS A 283 -12.38 -20.27 12.66
CA LYS A 283 -11.51 -20.19 13.83
C LYS A 283 -10.11 -19.70 13.43
N ASN A 284 -9.56 -20.25 12.33
CA ASN A 284 -8.24 -19.83 11.85
C ASN A 284 -8.27 -18.36 11.35
N ILE A 285 -9.37 -17.94 10.72
CA ILE A 285 -9.57 -16.54 10.33
C ILE A 285 -9.53 -15.64 11.56
N LYS A 286 -10.25 -15.97 12.63
CA LYS A 286 -10.29 -15.17 13.87
C LYS A 286 -8.92 -15.08 14.54
N GLU A 287 -8.24 -16.21 14.74
CA GLU A 287 -6.93 -16.25 15.38
C GLU A 287 -5.88 -15.45 14.56
N ALA A 288 -5.95 -15.53 13.24
CA ALA A 288 -5.07 -14.75 12.39
C ALA A 288 -5.38 -13.24 12.45
N LEU A 289 -6.66 -12.84 12.44
CA LEU A 289 -7.04 -11.43 12.56
C LEU A 289 -6.53 -10.82 13.87
N GLU A 290 -6.67 -11.49 14.99
CA GLU A 290 -6.23 -11.01 16.31
C GLU A 290 -4.71 -10.80 16.40
N THR A 291 -3.92 -11.51 15.58
CA THR A 291 -2.45 -11.43 15.56
C THR A 291 -1.91 -10.50 14.48
N PHE A 292 -2.77 -9.84 13.69
CA PHE A 292 -2.32 -8.97 12.62
C PHE A 292 -1.67 -7.69 13.13
N GLY A 293 -0.37 -7.57 12.97
CA GLY A 293 0.43 -6.42 13.43
C GLY A 293 0.40 -5.19 12.51
N GLY A 294 -0.41 -5.22 11.43
CA GLY A 294 -0.41 -4.16 10.42
C GLY A 294 0.65 -4.35 9.32
N VAL A 295 0.80 -3.39 8.46
CA VAL A 295 1.85 -3.30 7.42
C VAL A 295 2.72 -2.08 7.66
N LYS A 296 3.91 -2.07 7.06
CA LYS A 296 4.85 -0.96 7.22
C LYS A 296 4.22 0.37 6.77
N ARG A 297 4.50 1.41 7.54
CA ARG A 297 4.04 2.77 7.23
C ARG A 297 2.52 2.91 7.06
N ARG A 298 1.73 2.14 7.82
CA ARG A 298 0.28 2.25 7.91
C ARG A 298 -0.13 2.29 9.37
N PHE A 299 -0.16 3.50 9.92
CA PHE A 299 -0.46 3.79 11.32
C PHE A 299 0.48 3.04 12.29
N ASN A 300 1.77 2.99 11.97
CA ASN A 300 2.76 2.36 12.85
C ASN A 300 3.11 3.28 14.02
N GLU A 301 3.01 2.75 15.23
CA GLU A 301 3.11 3.54 16.46
C GLU A 301 4.41 3.29 17.22
N THR A 302 5.03 4.39 17.65
CA THR A 302 6.16 4.38 18.58
C THR A 302 5.82 5.27 19.77
N LYS A 303 5.90 4.74 21.01
CA LYS A 303 5.67 5.53 22.23
C LYS A 303 6.95 6.24 22.65
N VAL A 304 6.86 7.55 22.83
CA VAL A 304 7.96 8.40 23.30
C VAL A 304 7.47 9.22 24.49
N HIS A 305 7.81 8.82 25.72
CA HIS A 305 7.28 9.40 26.95
C HIS A 305 5.73 9.40 26.97
N SER A 306 5.11 10.58 27.02
CA SER A 306 3.65 10.76 26.98
C SER A 306 3.10 10.89 25.56
N GLN A 307 3.96 11.00 24.56
CA GLN A 307 3.59 11.14 23.15
C GLN A 307 3.44 9.77 22.48
N VAL A 308 2.61 9.75 21.44
CA VAL A 308 2.51 8.63 20.48
C VAL A 308 2.94 9.17 19.12
N ILE A 309 3.97 8.59 18.55
CA ILE A 309 4.47 8.92 17.22
C ILE A 309 3.90 7.90 16.25
N VAL A 310 3.34 8.37 15.15
CA VAL A 310 2.71 7.52 14.13
C VAL A 310 3.39 7.77 12.79
N ASP A 311 3.96 6.72 12.17
CA ASP A 311 4.39 6.74 10.76
C ASP A 311 3.24 6.25 9.87
N ASP A 312 2.84 7.08 8.91
CA ASP A 312 1.80 6.73 7.95
C ASP A 312 2.15 7.19 6.53
N TYR A 313 1.92 6.32 5.58
CA TYR A 313 2.15 6.60 4.15
C TYR A 313 1.11 7.53 3.52
N ALA A 314 0.09 7.97 4.28
CA ALA A 314 -1.00 8.82 3.81
C ALA A 314 -0.49 10.02 3.02
N HIS A 315 -0.90 10.12 1.75
CA HIS A 315 -0.44 11.13 0.80
C HIS A 315 -1.56 11.67 -0.10
N HIS A 316 -2.78 11.19 0.11
CA HIS A 316 -4.00 11.70 -0.52
C HIS A 316 -4.93 12.29 0.55
N PRO A 317 -5.76 13.32 0.26
CA PRO A 317 -6.65 13.95 1.25
C PRO A 317 -7.53 12.96 2.03
N ARG A 318 -8.09 11.94 1.35
CA ARG A 318 -8.91 10.90 2.00
C ARG A 318 -8.10 10.04 2.96
N GLU A 319 -6.85 9.71 2.64
CA GLU A 319 -5.97 8.94 3.52
C GLU A 319 -5.61 9.76 4.78
N ILE A 320 -5.27 11.05 4.61
CA ILE A 320 -5.00 11.97 5.71
C ILE A 320 -6.20 12.05 6.65
N ASN A 321 -7.41 12.19 6.11
CA ASN A 321 -8.64 12.15 6.90
C ASN A 321 -8.77 10.87 7.72
N ALA A 322 -8.58 9.71 7.08
CA ALA A 322 -8.68 8.42 7.75
C ALA A 322 -7.65 8.27 8.88
N THR A 323 -6.41 8.73 8.66
CA THR A 323 -5.34 8.69 9.67
C THR A 323 -5.67 9.58 10.87
N ILE A 324 -6.12 10.82 10.63
CA ILE A 324 -6.51 11.75 11.72
C ILE A 324 -7.72 11.21 12.49
N GLU A 325 -8.72 10.69 11.79
CA GLU A 325 -9.92 10.11 12.42
C GLU A 325 -9.59 8.87 13.27
N THR A 326 -8.67 8.03 12.78
CA THR A 326 -8.16 6.87 13.52
C THR A 326 -7.45 7.30 14.80
N ALA A 327 -6.57 8.32 14.72
CA ALA A 327 -5.88 8.88 15.87
C ALA A 327 -6.88 9.40 16.92
N ARG A 328 -7.90 10.15 16.49
CA ARG A 328 -8.93 10.68 17.40
C ARG A 328 -9.79 9.58 18.05
N LYS A 329 -10.14 8.52 17.29
CA LYS A 329 -10.88 7.37 17.85
C LYS A 329 -10.06 6.60 18.89
N LYS A 330 -8.77 6.39 18.61
CA LYS A 330 -7.88 5.62 19.47
C LYS A 330 -7.39 6.41 20.69
N TYR A 331 -7.19 7.71 20.53
CA TYR A 331 -6.62 8.61 21.55
C TYR A 331 -7.53 9.84 21.78
N PRO A 332 -8.75 9.67 22.27
CA PRO A 332 -9.76 10.73 22.32
C PRO A 332 -9.40 11.92 23.24
N HIS A 333 -8.40 11.76 24.10
CA HIS A 333 -7.98 12.79 25.05
C HIS A 333 -6.64 13.46 24.69
N LYS A 334 -5.97 13.00 23.62
CA LYS A 334 -4.68 13.57 23.19
C LYS A 334 -4.87 14.60 22.09
N GLU A 335 -4.01 15.61 22.08
CA GLU A 335 -3.90 16.58 20.98
C GLU A 335 -3.38 15.85 19.73
N VAL A 336 -4.02 16.01 18.58
CA VAL A 336 -3.62 15.40 17.31
C VAL A 336 -2.83 16.40 16.48
N ILE A 337 -1.57 16.10 16.25
CA ILE A 337 -0.62 16.95 15.50
C ILE A 337 -0.30 16.28 14.17
N ALA A 338 -0.62 16.95 13.07
CA ALA A 338 -0.28 16.50 11.73
C ALA A 338 1.08 17.06 11.29
N VAL A 339 2.01 16.21 10.94
CA VAL A 339 3.27 16.53 10.24
C VAL A 339 3.17 15.90 8.86
N PHE A 340 2.99 16.73 7.82
CA PHE A 340 2.69 16.23 6.48
C PHE A 340 3.73 16.68 5.45
N GLN A 341 4.16 15.74 4.61
CA GLN A 341 5.00 16.00 3.44
C GLN A 341 4.18 15.73 2.17
N PRO A 342 3.80 16.76 1.40
CA PRO A 342 3.17 16.54 0.11
C PRO A 342 4.09 15.79 -0.85
N HIS A 343 3.54 14.85 -1.60
CA HIS A 343 4.27 14.05 -2.58
C HIS A 343 3.79 14.36 -3.99
N THR A 344 4.71 14.80 -4.85
CA THR A 344 4.59 15.32 -6.21
C THR A 344 3.90 16.70 -6.32
N TYR A 345 4.43 17.53 -7.22
CA TYR A 345 3.88 18.87 -7.49
C TYR A 345 2.52 18.79 -8.18
N SER A 346 2.35 17.83 -9.09
CA SER A 346 1.09 17.62 -9.84
C SER A 346 -0.06 17.29 -8.89
N ARG A 347 0.12 16.31 -7.97
CA ARG A 347 -0.90 15.94 -6.98
C ARG A 347 -1.17 17.08 -6.01
N THR A 348 -0.12 17.72 -5.50
CA THR A 348 -0.26 18.84 -4.56
C THR A 348 -1.07 19.97 -5.18
N LYS A 349 -0.84 20.28 -6.45
CA LYS A 349 -1.60 21.30 -7.19
C LYS A 349 -3.05 20.90 -7.44
N ALA A 350 -3.28 19.63 -7.81
CA ALA A 350 -4.62 19.12 -8.11
C ALA A 350 -5.54 19.12 -6.88
N PHE A 351 -4.98 18.83 -5.69
CA PHE A 351 -5.74 18.64 -4.44
C PHE A 351 -5.42 19.68 -3.36
N LEU A 352 -4.97 20.86 -3.74
CA LEU A 352 -4.45 21.86 -2.79
C LEU A 352 -5.47 22.29 -1.71
N ASN A 353 -6.73 22.44 -2.10
CA ASN A 353 -7.80 22.82 -1.17
C ASN A 353 -8.23 21.62 -0.31
N GLU A 354 -8.35 20.45 -0.90
CA GLU A 354 -8.72 19.20 -0.22
C GLU A 354 -7.65 18.78 0.81
N PHE A 355 -6.37 19.03 0.52
CA PHE A 355 -5.30 18.86 1.51
C PHE A 355 -5.48 19.81 2.69
N ALA A 356 -5.76 21.09 2.42
CA ALA A 356 -5.98 22.06 3.48
C ALA A 356 -7.21 21.69 4.34
N GLU A 357 -8.32 21.29 3.74
CA GLU A 357 -9.52 20.84 4.46
C GLU A 357 -9.26 19.61 5.33
N SER A 358 -8.52 18.63 4.79
CA SER A 358 -8.20 17.39 5.50
C SER A 358 -7.28 17.65 6.69
N LEU A 359 -6.21 18.41 6.50
CA LEU A 359 -5.23 18.73 7.52
C LEU A 359 -5.80 19.62 8.62
N ASN A 360 -6.75 20.52 8.30
CA ASN A 360 -7.45 21.35 9.29
C ASN A 360 -8.26 20.55 10.33
N LYS A 361 -8.44 19.24 10.15
CA LYS A 361 -9.07 18.37 11.15
C LYS A 361 -8.13 18.02 12.32
N ALA A 362 -6.83 18.23 12.17
CA ALA A 362 -5.86 18.12 13.25
C ALA A 362 -5.87 19.38 14.13
N ASP A 363 -5.39 19.28 15.37
CA ASP A 363 -5.32 20.42 16.30
C ASP A 363 -4.15 21.34 15.96
N ARG A 364 -3.08 20.77 15.38
CA ARG A 364 -1.91 21.49 14.85
C ARG A 364 -1.43 20.88 13.56
N VAL A 365 -0.89 21.73 12.69
CA VAL A 365 -0.39 21.31 11.37
C VAL A 365 1.03 21.84 11.15
N PHE A 366 1.91 20.92 10.82
CA PHE A 366 3.26 21.19 10.37
C PHE A 366 3.45 20.60 8.97
N LEU A 367 4.08 21.36 8.09
CA LEU A 367 4.26 20.98 6.69
C LEU A 367 5.75 20.94 6.33
N CYS A 368 6.16 19.87 5.67
CA CYS A 368 7.47 19.77 5.05
C CYS A 368 7.43 20.30 3.62
N ASP A 369 8.59 20.62 3.04
CA ASP A 369 8.70 20.94 1.61
C ASP A 369 8.12 19.81 0.74
N ILE A 370 7.61 20.18 -0.44
CA ILE A 370 7.04 19.22 -1.37
C ILE A 370 8.12 18.25 -1.85
N PHE A 371 7.88 16.95 -1.71
CA PHE A 371 8.75 15.92 -2.26
C PHE A 371 8.45 15.74 -3.75
N GLY A 372 9.35 16.25 -4.61
CA GLY A 372 9.25 16.08 -6.05
C GLY A 372 9.68 14.68 -6.51
N SER A 373 9.02 14.14 -7.52
CA SER A 373 9.49 12.92 -8.18
C SER A 373 10.55 13.26 -9.24
N ILE A 374 11.43 12.29 -9.55
CA ILE A 374 12.44 12.42 -10.62
C ILE A 374 11.79 12.73 -11.99
N ARG A 375 10.50 12.50 -12.13
CA ARG A 375 9.73 12.65 -13.38
C ARG A 375 9.05 14.01 -13.52
N GLU A 376 9.09 14.85 -12.48
CA GLU A 376 8.44 16.16 -12.48
C GLU A 376 9.48 17.29 -12.47
N HIS A 377 9.22 18.32 -13.26
CA HIS A 377 9.95 19.58 -13.16
C HIS A 377 9.33 20.43 -12.04
N GLU A 378 10.16 21.12 -11.26
CA GLU A 378 9.71 22.11 -10.28
C GLU A 378 8.80 23.12 -10.96
N GLY A 379 7.58 23.21 -10.46
CA GLY A 379 6.60 24.21 -10.89
C GLY A 379 6.72 25.51 -10.08
N SER A 380 5.80 26.44 -10.30
CA SER A 380 5.68 27.66 -9.47
C SER A 380 5.03 27.40 -8.10
N LEU A 381 4.53 26.18 -7.85
CA LEU A 381 3.91 25.79 -6.57
C LEU A 381 4.98 25.53 -5.52
N THR A 382 4.76 26.10 -4.33
CA THR A 382 5.63 25.88 -3.16
C THR A 382 4.80 25.40 -1.98
N ILE A 383 5.44 24.92 -0.95
CA ILE A 383 4.73 24.54 0.29
C ILE A 383 4.02 25.73 0.94
N GLN A 384 4.48 26.97 0.69
CA GLN A 384 3.84 28.17 1.19
C GLN A 384 2.39 28.30 0.70
N ASP A 385 2.10 27.86 -0.52
CA ASP A 385 0.75 27.86 -1.08
C ASP A 385 -0.24 27.00 -0.27
N LEU A 386 0.24 25.93 0.37
CA LEU A 386 -0.56 25.10 1.27
C LEU A 386 -0.59 25.68 2.69
N ILE A 387 0.53 26.21 3.21
CA ILE A 387 0.61 26.87 4.52
C ILE A 387 -0.39 28.00 4.59
N ASP A 388 -0.47 28.84 3.56
CA ASP A 388 -1.36 30.02 3.53
C ASP A 388 -2.86 29.64 3.59
N ARG A 389 -3.22 28.38 3.30
CA ARG A 389 -4.59 27.88 3.36
C ARG A 389 -4.98 27.23 4.69
N ILE A 390 -4.00 27.01 5.56
CA ILE A 390 -4.22 26.31 6.84
C ILE A 390 -3.88 27.26 7.99
N PRO A 391 -4.86 27.78 8.72
CA PRO A 391 -4.62 28.71 9.83
C PRO A 391 -3.65 28.12 10.87
N GLY A 392 -2.54 28.82 11.10
CA GLY A 392 -1.55 28.43 12.11
C GLY A 392 -0.59 27.29 11.69
N ALA A 393 -0.65 26.84 10.45
CA ALA A 393 0.31 25.88 9.92
C ALA A 393 1.74 26.47 9.89
N GLN A 394 2.74 25.63 10.14
CA GLN A 394 4.14 26.01 10.21
C GLN A 394 5.01 25.09 9.35
N LEU A 395 6.09 25.65 8.80
CA LEU A 395 7.10 24.85 8.10
C LEU A 395 7.94 24.06 9.11
N ILE A 396 8.15 22.77 8.82
CA ILE A 396 8.98 21.86 9.62
C ILE A 396 9.98 21.11 8.75
N SER A 397 11.13 20.82 9.34
CA SER A 397 12.20 20.01 8.73
C SER A 397 12.99 19.29 9.81
N GLU A 398 13.94 18.46 9.46
CA GLU A 398 14.88 17.81 10.39
C GLU A 398 15.57 18.83 11.33
N LYS A 399 15.79 20.07 10.85
CA LYS A 399 16.52 21.11 11.61
C LYS A 399 15.73 21.71 12.77
N ASN A 400 14.40 21.81 12.65
CA ASN A 400 13.53 22.44 13.64
C ASN A 400 12.49 21.49 14.24
N VAL A 401 12.60 20.17 14.00
CA VAL A 401 11.65 19.14 14.45
C VAL A 401 11.46 19.11 15.96
N ASN A 402 12.44 19.62 16.73
CA ASN A 402 12.36 19.71 18.20
C ASN A 402 11.22 20.60 18.73
N ILE A 403 10.58 21.41 17.87
CA ILE A 403 9.38 22.17 18.24
C ILE A 403 8.25 21.24 18.71
N LEU A 404 8.21 20.01 18.21
CA LEU A 404 7.21 19.00 18.57
C LEU A 404 7.32 18.53 20.03
N LYS A 405 8.49 18.76 20.70
CA LYS A 405 8.69 18.44 22.13
C LYS A 405 7.81 19.28 23.06
N SER A 406 7.33 20.44 22.61
CA SER A 406 6.44 21.30 23.40
C SER A 406 5.02 20.74 23.58
N TYR A 407 4.66 19.69 22.85
CA TYR A 407 3.35 19.06 22.90
C TYR A 407 3.44 17.75 23.69
N GLU A 408 3.41 17.86 25.03
CA GLU A 408 3.75 16.74 25.93
C GLU A 408 2.73 15.57 25.85
N ASP A 409 1.44 15.84 25.68
CA ASP A 409 0.39 14.80 25.64
C ASP A 409 -0.33 14.77 24.28
N ALA A 410 0.41 14.36 23.26
CA ALA A 410 -0.05 14.41 21.89
C ALA A 410 0.12 13.09 21.14
N VAL A 411 -0.67 12.94 20.06
CA VAL A 411 -0.39 12.00 18.98
C VAL A 411 0.17 12.78 17.80
N ILE A 412 1.39 12.46 17.37
CA ILE A 412 2.08 13.13 16.28
C ILE A 412 2.09 12.21 15.07
N LEU A 413 1.40 12.64 14.01
CA LEU A 413 1.21 11.87 12.78
C LEU A 413 2.22 12.34 11.73
N PHE A 414 3.25 11.55 11.46
CA PHE A 414 4.15 11.78 10.33
C PHE A 414 3.56 11.11 9.09
N MET A 415 3.06 11.92 8.14
CA MET A 415 2.31 11.47 6.98
C MET A 415 2.99 11.88 5.68
N GLY A 416 3.13 10.92 4.74
CA GLY A 416 3.66 11.20 3.40
C GLY A 416 4.29 10.00 2.71
N ALA A 417 4.26 10.00 1.38
CA ALA A 417 4.84 8.96 0.54
C ALA A 417 6.32 9.20 0.16
N GLY A 418 6.84 10.40 0.48
CA GLY A 418 8.23 10.80 0.21
C GLY A 418 9.21 10.33 1.30
N ASP A 419 10.07 11.23 1.72
CA ASP A 419 11.11 10.96 2.71
C ASP A 419 10.81 11.56 4.10
N ILE A 420 9.53 11.73 4.43
CA ILE A 420 9.05 12.22 5.74
C ILE A 420 9.69 11.46 6.91
N GLN A 421 10.05 10.21 6.72
CA GLN A 421 10.74 9.38 7.70
C GLN A 421 12.11 9.96 8.14
N LYS A 422 12.73 10.83 7.35
CA LYS A 422 13.93 11.54 7.79
C LYS A 422 13.61 12.53 8.93
N VAL A 423 12.48 13.22 8.82
CA VAL A 423 12.02 14.18 9.85
C VAL A 423 11.57 13.42 11.10
N GLU A 424 10.84 12.32 10.94
CA GLU A 424 10.47 11.42 12.04
C GLU A 424 11.69 10.86 12.76
N ARG A 425 12.66 10.31 12.01
CA ARG A 425 13.90 9.75 12.56
C ARG A 425 14.70 10.81 13.32
N ALA A 426 14.85 12.02 12.75
CA ALA A 426 15.52 13.12 13.44
C ALA A 426 14.81 13.48 14.76
N TYR A 427 13.49 13.33 14.83
CA TYR A 427 12.73 13.51 16.07
C TYR A 427 13.01 12.40 17.08
N LEU A 428 12.94 11.14 16.67
CA LEU A 428 13.16 9.97 17.52
C LEU A 428 14.60 9.90 18.05
N ASP A 429 15.60 10.18 17.21
CA ASP A 429 17.02 10.24 17.60
C ASP A 429 17.27 11.27 18.70
N ASN A 430 16.60 12.43 18.62
CA ASN A 430 16.67 13.47 19.65
C ASN A 430 16.03 13.07 20.99
N HIS A 431 15.30 11.98 21.03
CA HIS A 431 14.73 11.36 22.24
C HIS A 431 15.49 10.10 22.68
N GLY A 432 16.56 9.70 21.99
CA GLY A 432 17.33 8.50 22.29
C GLY A 432 16.57 7.19 22.04
N VAL A 433 15.53 7.24 21.20
CA VAL A 433 14.78 6.04 20.78
C VAL A 433 15.49 5.46 19.57
N ILE A 434 16.17 4.34 19.77
CA ILE A 434 16.76 3.57 18.67
C ILE A 434 15.64 2.68 18.12
N ASN A 435 15.04 3.06 16.99
CA ASN A 435 14.17 2.16 16.24
C ASN A 435 15.05 1.28 15.35
N GLU A 436 15.06 -0.01 15.61
CA GLU A 436 15.49 -1.02 14.65
C GLU A 436 14.33 -1.15 13.62
N PHE A 437 14.48 -0.49 12.47
CA PHE A 437 13.58 -0.65 11.33
C PHE A 437 13.95 -1.85 10.47
#